data_4feb7f1370e685ad359bc880fef813ff
#
_entry.id   4feb7f1370e685ad359bc880fef813ff
#
_cell.length_a   1.000
_cell.length_b   1.000
_cell.length_c   1.000
_cell.angle_alpha   90.00
_cell.angle_beta   90.00
_cell.angle_gamma   90.00
#
_symmetry.space_group_name_H-M   'P 1'
#
loop_
_entity.id
_entity.type
_entity.pdbx_description
1 polymer ?
#
loop_
_entity_poly.entity_id
_entity_poly.type
_entity_poly.pdbx_seq_one_letter_code
_entity_poly.pdbx_strand_id
1 'polypeptide(L)'
;MTHGTRLGVLMAALALFGAGCATVDWTEDLFAKQRVEVDTRFGKVETGVREQGERIDRVEVRVATLDTRISETRDLVRTAIPQAPTAVPARKRPTATAPDWAARGRTLIGVIHVPFGFDSAELKLGAEVALGAIEKELREHPTMTIDLEGTTDTVGSLDYNLRLSQRRVEAVTRWLTAKGVDRNRIVGTKGRGPVVSTSLKDDAKRRVMVKLMTSAE
;
A
#
# COMPACT_ATOMS: atom_id res chain seq x y z
N MET A 1 5.58 48.97 6.72
CA MET A 1 5.20 49.73 7.94
C MET A 1 4.62 48.80 9.00
N THR A 2 5.40 47.86 9.56
CA THR A 2 4.89 46.94 10.61
C THR A 2 5.97 46.47 11.62
N HIS A 3 7.13 47.11 11.66
CA HIS A 3 8.18 46.77 12.65
C HIS A 3 8.17 47.68 13.92
N GLY A 4 7.41 48.78 13.95
CA GLY A 4 7.38 49.70 15.06
C GLY A 4 6.52 49.30 16.26
N THR A 5 5.49 48.48 16.05
CA THR A 5 4.52 48.12 17.10
C THR A 5 4.97 46.97 18.00
N ARG A 6 5.87 46.11 17.54
CA ARG A 6 6.40 45.00 18.37
C ARG A 6 7.48 45.41 19.34
N LEU A 7 8.26 46.44 19.01
CA LEU A 7 9.29 47.00 19.91
C LEU A 7 8.71 47.77 21.06
N GLY A 8 7.55 48.46 20.85
CA GLY A 8 6.85 49.22 21.89
C GLY A 8 6.25 48.36 23.01
N VAL A 9 5.78 47.13 22.66
CA VAL A 9 5.20 46.21 23.65
C VAL A 9 6.30 45.57 24.52
N LEU A 10 7.49 45.36 23.96
CA LEU A 10 8.62 44.79 24.73
C LEU A 10 9.20 45.82 25.71
N MET A 11 9.23 47.11 25.35
CA MET A 11 9.74 48.16 26.24
C MET A 11 8.70 48.56 27.32
N ALA A 12 7.41 48.45 27.05
CA ALA A 12 6.36 48.65 28.07
C ALA A 12 6.37 47.53 29.12
N ALA A 13 6.75 46.30 28.76
CA ALA A 13 6.93 45.22 29.71
C ALA A 13 8.15 45.38 30.61
N LEU A 14 9.22 46.09 30.15
CA LEU A 14 10.41 46.37 30.97
C LEU A 14 10.22 47.49 31.97
N ALA A 15 9.27 48.44 31.74
CA ALA A 15 9.03 49.56 32.63
C ALA A 15 8.17 49.23 33.86
N LEU A 16 7.54 48.07 33.93
CA LEU A 16 6.76 47.62 35.10
C LEU A 16 7.56 46.78 36.10
N PHE A 17 8.88 46.58 35.87
CA PHE A 17 9.77 45.78 36.75
C PHE A 17 10.42 46.59 37.88
N GLY A 18 9.87 47.74 38.24
CA GLY A 18 10.34 48.55 39.36
C GLY A 18 9.82 48.19 40.77
N ALA A 19 8.96 47.19 40.90
CA ALA A 19 8.47 46.73 42.19
C ALA A 19 8.90 45.27 42.42
N GLY A 20 10.00 45.13 43.12
CA GLY A 20 10.72 43.91 43.33
C GLY A 20 9.99 42.75 44.00
N CYS A 21 10.63 41.62 43.99
CA CYS A 21 10.44 40.34 44.73
C CYS A 21 9.28 39.43 44.36
N ALA A 22 8.11 39.92 43.92
CA ALA A 22 6.98 39.02 43.62
C ALA A 22 7.03 38.36 42.24
N THR A 23 7.89 38.80 41.33
CA THR A 23 8.01 38.30 39.96
C THR A 23 9.00 37.13 39.84
N VAL A 24 9.97 37.01 40.73
CA VAL A 24 10.95 35.94 40.72
C VAL A 24 10.31 34.63 41.13
N ASP A 25 9.52 34.63 42.21
CA ASP A 25 8.80 33.45 42.69
C ASP A 25 7.83 32.89 41.65
N TRP A 26 7.13 33.75 40.91
CA TRP A 26 6.21 33.32 39.85
C TRP A 26 6.91 32.66 38.65
N THR A 27 8.08 33.18 38.24
CA THR A 27 8.86 32.61 37.17
C THR A 27 9.50 31.28 37.55
N GLU A 28 9.98 31.14 38.78
CA GLU A 28 10.51 29.90 39.30
C GLU A 28 9.44 28.80 39.38
N ASP A 29 8.23 29.13 39.86
CA ASP A 29 7.09 28.20 39.92
C ASP A 29 6.66 27.75 38.51
N LEU A 30 6.66 28.66 37.54
CA LEU A 30 6.34 28.34 36.15
C LEU A 30 7.39 27.37 35.52
N PHE A 31 8.69 27.64 35.73
CA PHE A 31 9.76 26.79 35.27
C PHE A 31 9.78 25.43 36.02
N ALA A 32 9.46 25.39 37.28
CA ALA A 32 9.32 24.16 38.04
C ALA A 32 8.20 23.26 37.48
N LYS A 33 7.03 23.84 37.18
CA LYS A 33 5.90 23.14 36.56
C LYS A 33 6.23 22.62 35.17
N GLN A 34 6.92 23.42 34.33
CA GLN A 34 7.37 22.99 33.03
C GLN A 34 8.39 21.84 33.11
N ARG A 35 9.33 21.86 34.03
CA ARG A 35 10.28 20.76 34.25
C ARG A 35 9.55 19.47 34.59
N VAL A 36 8.61 19.50 35.54
CA VAL A 36 7.83 18.32 35.91
C VAL A 36 7.02 17.77 34.74
N GLU A 37 6.45 18.63 33.91
CA GLU A 37 5.71 18.18 32.70
C GLU A 37 6.65 17.55 31.68
N VAL A 38 7.81 18.15 31.43
CA VAL A 38 8.84 17.63 30.52
C VAL A 38 9.36 16.30 31.03
N ASP A 39 9.74 16.18 32.30
CA ASP A 39 10.24 14.94 32.90
C ASP A 39 9.18 13.81 32.82
N THR A 40 7.91 14.17 33.06
CA THR A 40 6.80 13.21 32.92
C THR A 40 6.64 12.71 31.49
N ARG A 41 6.78 13.60 30.49
CA ARG A 41 6.74 13.22 29.08
C ARG A 41 7.92 12.36 28.68
N PHE A 42 9.13 12.70 29.12
CA PHE A 42 10.32 11.90 28.88
C PHE A 42 10.19 10.50 29.50
N GLY A 43 9.74 10.37 30.72
CA GLY A 43 9.51 9.08 31.37
C GLY A 43 8.50 8.20 30.60
N LYS A 44 7.44 8.79 30.04
CA LYS A 44 6.48 8.06 29.18
C LYS A 44 7.13 7.59 27.87
N VAL A 45 7.96 8.43 27.27
CA VAL A 45 8.67 8.07 26.02
C VAL A 45 9.68 6.96 26.30
N GLU A 46 10.48 7.06 27.35
CA GLU A 46 11.44 6.01 27.73
C GLU A 46 10.74 4.66 28.00
N THR A 47 9.61 4.70 28.71
CA THR A 47 8.82 3.48 28.96
C THR A 47 8.30 2.90 27.66
N GLY A 48 7.77 3.72 26.77
CA GLY A 48 7.28 3.30 25.44
C GLY A 48 8.38 2.72 24.55
N VAL A 49 9.58 3.32 24.56
CA VAL A 49 10.74 2.79 23.81
C VAL A 49 11.19 1.44 24.36
N ARG A 50 11.22 1.29 25.68
CA ARG A 50 11.58 0.00 26.30
C ARG A 50 10.56 -1.09 25.98
N GLU A 51 9.25 -0.80 26.07
CA GLU A 51 8.21 -1.76 25.70
C GLU A 51 8.28 -2.17 24.22
N GLN A 52 8.60 -1.23 23.34
CA GLN A 52 8.82 -1.53 21.93
C GLN A 52 10.06 -2.40 21.72
N GLY A 53 11.17 -2.14 22.44
CA GLY A 53 12.37 -2.99 22.44
C GLY A 53 12.02 -4.44 22.79
N GLU A 54 11.33 -4.66 23.91
CA GLU A 54 10.91 -5.99 24.35
C GLU A 54 9.97 -6.71 23.33
N ARG A 55 9.19 -5.94 22.58
CA ARG A 55 8.35 -6.50 21.50
C ARG A 55 9.19 -6.91 20.30
N ILE A 56 10.23 -6.16 19.97
CA ILE A 56 11.17 -6.48 18.89
C ILE A 56 11.92 -7.76 19.25
N ASP A 57 12.48 -7.86 20.45
CA ASP A 57 13.18 -9.06 20.91
C ASP A 57 12.30 -10.32 20.83
N ARG A 58 11.02 -10.20 21.23
CA ARG A 58 10.06 -11.30 21.11
C ARG A 58 9.77 -11.69 19.66
N VAL A 59 9.77 -10.72 18.74
CA VAL A 59 9.60 -10.99 17.30
C VAL A 59 10.83 -11.68 16.72
N GLU A 60 12.04 -11.24 17.10
CA GLU A 60 13.28 -11.85 16.65
C GLU A 60 13.39 -13.33 17.08
N VAL A 61 13.05 -13.64 18.33
CA VAL A 61 12.99 -15.03 18.82
C VAL A 61 11.97 -15.85 18.03
N ARG A 62 10.82 -15.28 17.70
CA ARG A 62 9.81 -15.97 16.88
C ARG A 62 10.29 -16.23 15.45
N VAL A 63 10.95 -15.25 14.85
CA VAL A 63 11.54 -15.40 13.50
C VAL A 63 12.58 -16.50 13.51
N ALA A 64 13.52 -16.51 14.46
CA ALA A 64 14.52 -17.58 14.60
C ALA A 64 13.88 -18.97 14.77
N THR A 65 12.81 -19.06 15.56
CA THR A 65 12.07 -20.33 15.74
C THR A 65 11.38 -20.79 14.45
N LEU A 66 10.83 -19.86 13.67
CA LEU A 66 10.20 -20.16 12.38
C LEU A 66 11.25 -20.62 11.36
N ASP A 67 12.41 -19.99 11.31
CA ASP A 67 13.50 -20.40 10.41
C ASP A 67 13.98 -21.83 10.72
N THR A 68 14.09 -22.16 12.00
CA THR A 68 14.42 -23.53 12.43
C THR A 68 13.36 -24.52 11.97
N ARG A 69 12.07 -24.23 12.17
CA ARG A 69 10.96 -25.09 11.72
C ARG A 69 10.89 -25.24 10.20
N ILE A 70 11.17 -24.16 9.47
CA ILE A 70 11.23 -24.20 7.99
C ILE A 70 12.36 -25.11 7.53
N SER A 71 13.54 -25.03 8.17
CA SER A 71 14.67 -25.89 7.86
C SER A 71 14.37 -27.37 8.14
N GLU A 72 13.81 -27.68 9.32
CA GLU A 72 13.37 -29.03 9.67
C GLU A 72 12.32 -29.58 8.70
N THR A 73 11.33 -28.76 8.34
CA THR A 73 10.28 -29.15 7.38
C THR A 73 10.86 -29.39 6.00
N ARG A 74 11.83 -28.56 5.57
CA ARG A 74 12.53 -28.73 4.28
C ARG A 74 13.31 -30.02 4.25
N ASP A 75 14.00 -30.39 5.33
CA ASP A 75 14.77 -31.62 5.44
C ASP A 75 13.86 -32.86 5.49
N LEU A 76 12.73 -32.77 6.20
CA LEU A 76 11.70 -33.82 6.19
C LEU A 76 11.09 -34.03 4.80
N VAL A 77 10.79 -32.97 4.07
CA VAL A 77 10.30 -33.04 2.69
C VAL A 77 11.36 -33.62 1.76
N ARG A 78 12.63 -33.27 1.96
CA ARG A 78 13.75 -33.79 1.16
C ARG A 78 14.00 -35.28 1.38
N THR A 79 13.77 -35.76 2.60
CA THR A 79 13.90 -37.20 2.94
C THR A 79 12.64 -38.00 2.63
N ALA A 80 11.46 -37.38 2.68
CA ALA A 80 10.18 -38.05 2.41
C ALA A 80 9.84 -38.18 0.90
N ILE A 81 10.49 -37.38 0.04
CA ILE A 81 10.35 -37.58 -1.41
C ILE A 81 11.35 -38.65 -1.84
N PRO A 82 10.93 -39.89 -2.18
CA PRO A 82 11.81 -40.85 -2.83
C PRO A 82 12.39 -40.14 -4.06
N GLN A 83 13.71 -40.21 -4.24
CA GLN A 83 14.33 -39.66 -5.42
C GLN A 83 13.63 -40.29 -6.63
N ALA A 84 12.72 -39.56 -7.22
CA ALA A 84 12.09 -39.97 -8.47
C ALA A 84 13.20 -40.21 -9.49
N PRO A 85 13.16 -41.31 -10.24
CA PRO A 85 14.19 -41.60 -11.21
C PRO A 85 14.33 -40.40 -12.14
N THR A 86 15.57 -39.96 -12.30
CA THR A 86 16.03 -38.87 -13.15
C THR A 86 15.73 -39.12 -14.61
N ALA A 87 14.50 -39.14 -15.00
CA ALA A 87 14.03 -38.98 -16.36
C ALA A 87 12.53 -38.68 -16.37
N VAL A 88 12.13 -37.57 -15.79
CA VAL A 88 10.91 -36.94 -16.27
C VAL A 88 11.28 -36.37 -17.64
N PRO A 89 10.70 -36.87 -18.75
CA PRO A 89 10.90 -36.23 -20.04
C PRO A 89 10.52 -34.77 -19.86
N ALA A 90 11.41 -33.86 -20.26
CA ALA A 90 11.26 -32.44 -20.14
C ALA A 90 9.84 -32.11 -20.59
N ARG A 91 8.93 -31.91 -19.60
CA ARG A 91 7.63 -31.38 -19.88
C ARG A 91 7.92 -30.09 -20.60
N LYS A 92 7.67 -30.06 -21.92
CA LYS A 92 7.76 -28.85 -22.73
C LYS A 92 7.15 -27.77 -21.87
N ARG A 93 7.97 -26.78 -21.45
CA ARG A 93 7.44 -25.54 -20.84
C ARG A 93 6.20 -25.20 -21.65
N PRO A 94 5.05 -24.97 -21.04
CA PRO A 94 3.93 -24.47 -21.81
C PRO A 94 4.50 -23.27 -22.55
N THR A 95 4.64 -23.38 -23.84
CA THR A 95 4.89 -22.23 -24.71
C THR A 95 3.87 -21.22 -24.24
N ALA A 96 4.33 -20.04 -23.82
CA ALA A 96 3.47 -19.01 -23.30
C ALA A 96 2.26 -18.93 -24.23
N THR A 97 1.16 -19.57 -23.81
CA THR A 97 -0.08 -19.58 -24.58
C THR A 97 -0.39 -18.12 -24.81
N ALA A 98 -0.56 -17.71 -26.05
CA ALA A 98 -0.88 -16.34 -26.37
C ALA A 98 -1.95 -15.87 -25.41
N PRO A 99 -1.82 -14.66 -24.82
CA PRO A 99 -2.77 -14.22 -23.82
C PRO A 99 -4.20 -14.36 -24.35
N ASP A 100 -5.15 -14.75 -23.53
CA ASP A 100 -6.54 -15.07 -23.89
C ASP A 100 -7.21 -14.01 -24.79
N TRP A 101 -6.79 -12.75 -24.66
CA TRP A 101 -7.24 -11.65 -25.52
C TRP A 101 -6.74 -11.76 -26.97
N ALA A 102 -5.52 -12.26 -27.20
CA ALA A 102 -4.99 -12.45 -28.55
C ALA A 102 -5.75 -13.57 -29.30
N ALA A 103 -6.17 -14.61 -28.57
CA ALA A 103 -7.01 -15.68 -29.13
C ALA A 103 -8.40 -15.20 -29.56
N ARG A 104 -8.86 -14.05 -29.04
CA ARG A 104 -10.15 -13.45 -29.37
C ARG A 104 -10.08 -12.38 -30.47
N GLY A 105 -8.97 -12.30 -31.21
CA GLY A 105 -8.80 -11.29 -32.26
C GLY A 105 -8.80 -9.85 -31.72
N ARG A 106 -8.31 -9.63 -30.49
CA ARG A 106 -8.17 -8.30 -29.89
C ARG A 106 -6.72 -7.90 -29.77
N THR A 107 -6.41 -6.64 -29.99
CA THR A 107 -5.05 -6.09 -29.90
C THR A 107 -4.95 -5.20 -28.68
N LEU A 108 -3.91 -5.41 -27.86
CA LEU A 108 -3.58 -4.55 -26.73
C LEU A 108 -2.99 -3.22 -27.22
N ILE A 109 -3.64 -2.11 -26.92
CA ILE A 109 -3.19 -0.76 -27.30
C ILE A 109 -2.59 0.04 -26.11
N GLY A 110 -2.91 -0.33 -24.89
CA GLY A 110 -2.38 0.35 -23.71
C GLY A 110 -2.73 -0.32 -22.40
N VAL A 111 -2.00 0.05 -21.36
CA VAL A 111 -2.25 -0.42 -19.98
C VAL A 111 -2.23 0.78 -19.05
N ILE A 112 -3.30 0.97 -18.30
CA ILE A 112 -3.40 1.99 -17.25
C ILE A 112 -3.44 1.30 -15.90
N HIS A 113 -2.68 1.83 -14.94
CA HIS A 113 -2.60 1.31 -13.58
C HIS A 113 -3.47 2.12 -12.63
N VAL A 114 -4.40 1.46 -11.96
CA VAL A 114 -5.26 2.04 -10.92
C VAL A 114 -4.71 1.59 -9.55
N PRO A 115 -4.10 2.49 -8.76
CA PRO A 115 -3.46 2.13 -7.50
C PRO A 115 -4.47 1.92 -6.38
N PHE A 116 -4.11 1.04 -5.41
CA PHE A 116 -4.89 0.77 -4.21
C PHE A 116 -4.05 0.88 -2.94
N GLY A 117 -4.70 1.23 -1.84
CA GLY A 117 -4.09 1.21 -0.52
C GLY A 117 -3.75 -0.19 -0.03
N PHE A 118 -2.94 -0.25 1.04
CA PHE A 118 -2.69 -1.50 1.75
C PHE A 118 -4.00 -2.03 2.33
N ASP A 119 -4.23 -3.33 2.15
CA ASP A 119 -5.41 -4.06 2.64
C ASP A 119 -6.77 -3.42 2.27
N SER A 120 -6.84 -2.67 1.18
CA SER A 120 -8.03 -1.92 0.79
C SER A 120 -8.42 -2.19 -0.67
N ALA A 121 -9.73 -2.21 -0.93
CA ALA A 121 -10.35 -2.16 -2.24
C ALA A 121 -11.12 -0.84 -2.47
N GLU A 122 -10.86 0.17 -1.64
CA GLU A 122 -11.43 1.50 -1.76
C GLU A 122 -10.69 2.33 -2.81
N LEU A 123 -11.43 3.02 -3.65
CA LEU A 123 -10.89 3.93 -4.66
C LEU A 123 -10.58 5.28 -4.00
N LYS A 124 -9.31 5.67 -4.03
CA LYS A 124 -8.84 6.98 -3.58
C LYS A 124 -8.74 7.93 -4.75
N LEU A 125 -8.57 9.22 -4.47
CA LEU A 125 -8.48 10.27 -5.49
C LEU A 125 -7.52 9.95 -6.64
N GLY A 126 -6.33 9.39 -6.36
CA GLY A 126 -5.39 8.98 -7.41
C GLY A 126 -5.91 7.86 -8.31
N ALA A 127 -6.71 6.93 -7.76
CA ALA A 127 -7.37 5.89 -8.53
C ALA A 127 -8.51 6.48 -9.39
N GLU A 128 -9.29 7.41 -8.85
CA GLU A 128 -10.38 8.07 -9.58
C GLU A 128 -9.86 8.91 -10.77
N VAL A 129 -8.73 9.59 -10.62
CA VAL A 129 -8.08 10.32 -11.72
C VAL A 129 -7.68 9.35 -12.84
N ALA A 130 -7.06 8.22 -12.52
CA ALA A 130 -6.70 7.20 -13.50
C ALA A 130 -7.93 6.61 -14.20
N LEU A 131 -9.01 6.38 -13.44
CA LEU A 131 -10.28 5.87 -13.98
C LEU A 131 -10.99 6.90 -14.86
N GLY A 132 -10.90 8.19 -14.54
CA GLY A 132 -11.44 9.27 -15.40
C GLY A 132 -10.76 9.32 -16.77
N ALA A 133 -9.44 9.08 -16.82
CA ALA A 133 -8.73 8.96 -18.09
C ALA A 133 -9.22 7.75 -18.92
N ILE A 134 -9.43 6.60 -18.27
CA ILE A 134 -9.96 5.39 -18.92
C ILE A 134 -11.39 5.63 -19.45
N GLU A 135 -12.24 6.26 -18.64
CA GLU A 135 -13.61 6.58 -19.03
C GLU A 135 -13.66 7.49 -20.26
N LYS A 136 -12.78 8.50 -20.29
CA LYS A 136 -12.63 9.40 -21.44
C LYS A 136 -12.21 8.63 -22.69
N GLU A 137 -11.17 7.80 -22.63
CA GLU A 137 -10.72 6.96 -23.75
C GLU A 137 -11.85 6.05 -24.27
N LEU A 138 -12.57 5.41 -23.37
CA LEU A 138 -13.70 4.57 -23.74
C LEU A 138 -14.84 5.35 -24.40
N ARG A 139 -15.07 6.60 -24.04
CA ARG A 139 -16.09 7.46 -24.65
C ARG A 139 -15.69 7.89 -26.06
N GLU A 140 -14.42 8.25 -26.25
CA GLU A 140 -13.88 8.68 -27.54
C GLU A 140 -13.73 7.52 -28.52
N HIS A 141 -13.60 6.29 -28.04
CA HIS A 141 -13.42 5.08 -28.86
C HIS A 141 -14.52 4.04 -28.59
N PRO A 142 -15.69 4.10 -29.27
CA PRO A 142 -16.82 3.23 -28.97
C PRO A 142 -16.58 1.73 -29.16
N THR A 143 -15.64 1.33 -30.02
CA THR A 143 -15.29 -0.07 -30.28
C THR A 143 -14.25 -0.63 -29.32
N MET A 144 -13.60 0.24 -28.51
CA MET A 144 -12.60 -0.17 -27.54
C MET A 144 -13.24 -0.96 -26.40
N THR A 145 -12.59 -2.02 -25.98
CA THR A 145 -12.95 -2.85 -24.82
C THR A 145 -11.83 -2.86 -23.81
N ILE A 146 -12.12 -3.29 -22.59
CA ILE A 146 -11.12 -3.39 -21.52
C ILE A 146 -11.12 -4.75 -20.85
N ASP A 147 -9.93 -5.15 -20.40
CA ASP A 147 -9.73 -6.28 -19.47
C ASP A 147 -9.12 -5.76 -18.15
N LEU A 148 -9.66 -6.21 -17.04
CA LEU A 148 -9.27 -5.80 -15.70
C LEU A 148 -8.51 -6.92 -15.00
N GLU A 149 -7.30 -6.68 -14.55
CA GLU A 149 -6.52 -7.63 -13.75
C GLU A 149 -6.10 -6.98 -12.43
N GLY A 150 -6.62 -7.48 -11.31
CA GLY A 150 -6.28 -7.03 -9.97
C GLY A 150 -5.10 -7.79 -9.39
N THR A 151 -4.21 -7.08 -8.69
CA THR A 151 -3.07 -7.67 -7.98
C THR A 151 -2.93 -7.11 -6.57
N THR A 152 -2.16 -7.83 -5.72
CA THR A 152 -1.81 -7.43 -4.36
C THR A 152 -0.31 -7.54 -4.14
N ASP A 153 0.18 -7.01 -3.03
CA ASP A 153 1.47 -7.40 -2.47
C ASP A 153 1.41 -8.84 -1.91
N THR A 154 2.50 -9.30 -1.33
CA THR A 154 2.63 -10.68 -0.82
C THR A 154 2.25 -10.84 0.64
N VAL A 155 1.77 -9.79 1.31
CA VAL A 155 1.37 -9.84 2.71
C VAL A 155 0.03 -10.55 2.85
N GLY A 156 -0.04 -11.56 3.72
CA GLY A 156 -1.25 -12.36 3.96
C GLY A 156 -1.32 -13.66 3.17
N SER A 157 -2.41 -14.41 3.36
CA SER A 157 -2.60 -15.70 2.68
C SER A 157 -2.93 -15.53 1.20
N LEU A 158 -2.63 -16.55 0.41
CA LEU A 158 -2.96 -16.59 -1.03
C LEU A 158 -4.46 -16.39 -1.27
N ASP A 159 -5.30 -17.12 -0.53
CA ASP A 159 -6.76 -17.02 -0.63
C ASP A 159 -7.29 -15.64 -0.30
N TYR A 160 -6.75 -15.02 0.74
CA TYR A 160 -7.11 -13.66 1.11
C TYR A 160 -6.77 -12.68 -0.02
N ASN A 161 -5.56 -12.77 -0.56
CA ASN A 161 -5.08 -11.91 -1.63
C ASN A 161 -5.83 -12.11 -2.95
N LEU A 162 -6.22 -13.35 -3.26
CA LEU A 162 -7.10 -13.62 -4.42
C LEU A 162 -8.45 -12.90 -4.25
N ARG A 163 -9.09 -13.01 -3.09
CA ARG A 163 -10.35 -12.30 -2.82
C ARG A 163 -10.18 -10.79 -2.80
N LEU A 164 -9.09 -10.26 -2.22
CA LEU A 164 -8.82 -8.83 -2.19
C LEU A 164 -8.61 -8.27 -3.60
N SER A 165 -7.83 -8.95 -4.42
CA SER A 165 -7.60 -8.55 -5.81
C SER A 165 -8.90 -8.57 -6.63
N GLN A 166 -9.78 -9.54 -6.39
CA GLN A 166 -11.09 -9.62 -7.03
C GLN A 166 -12.01 -8.46 -6.58
N ARG A 167 -12.07 -8.13 -5.28
CA ARG A 167 -12.82 -6.96 -4.79
C ARG A 167 -12.35 -5.66 -5.40
N ARG A 168 -11.04 -5.50 -5.64
CA ARG A 168 -10.48 -4.33 -6.34
C ARG A 168 -10.98 -4.22 -7.77
N VAL A 169 -10.96 -5.32 -8.51
CA VAL A 169 -11.50 -5.39 -9.87
C VAL A 169 -12.99 -5.03 -9.89
N GLU A 170 -13.76 -5.52 -8.95
CA GLU A 170 -15.19 -5.20 -8.81
C GLU A 170 -15.42 -3.72 -8.47
N ALA A 171 -14.57 -3.11 -7.63
CA ALA A 171 -14.65 -1.68 -7.33
C ALA A 171 -14.42 -0.83 -8.57
N VAL A 172 -13.41 -1.15 -9.38
CA VAL A 172 -13.15 -0.49 -10.68
C VAL A 172 -14.33 -0.69 -11.63
N THR A 173 -14.85 -1.90 -11.74
CA THR A 173 -16.00 -2.22 -12.59
C THR A 173 -17.22 -1.39 -12.19
N ARG A 174 -17.57 -1.37 -10.88
CA ARG A 174 -18.70 -0.57 -10.38
C ARG A 174 -18.54 0.92 -10.70
N TRP A 175 -17.35 1.46 -10.50
CA TRP A 175 -17.08 2.88 -10.77
C TRP A 175 -17.26 3.21 -12.26
N LEU A 176 -16.68 2.42 -13.17
CA LEU A 176 -16.80 2.64 -14.62
C LEU A 176 -18.27 2.52 -15.09
N THR A 177 -19.00 1.52 -14.61
CA THR A 177 -20.42 1.37 -14.97
C THR A 177 -21.28 2.49 -14.40
N ALA A 178 -21.00 3.00 -13.21
CA ALA A 178 -21.67 4.16 -12.62
C ALA A 178 -21.40 5.45 -13.42
N LYS A 179 -20.25 5.54 -14.13
CA LYS A 179 -19.92 6.62 -15.06
C LYS A 179 -20.46 6.43 -16.47
N GLY A 180 -21.27 5.39 -16.70
CA GLY A 180 -21.94 5.15 -17.96
C GLY A 180 -21.18 4.28 -18.97
N VAL A 181 -20.07 3.64 -18.55
CA VAL A 181 -19.39 2.65 -19.40
C VAL A 181 -20.25 1.39 -19.49
N ASP A 182 -20.60 0.97 -20.70
CA ASP A 182 -21.37 -0.24 -20.94
C ASP A 182 -20.63 -1.47 -20.37
N ARG A 183 -21.32 -2.29 -19.59
CA ARG A 183 -20.79 -3.51 -18.99
C ARG A 183 -20.21 -4.47 -20.03
N ASN A 184 -20.77 -4.53 -21.22
CA ASN A 184 -20.31 -5.38 -22.31
C ASN A 184 -18.91 -4.99 -22.83
N ARG A 185 -18.48 -3.78 -22.57
CA ARG A 185 -17.13 -3.30 -22.92
C ARG A 185 -16.06 -3.76 -21.91
N ILE A 186 -16.46 -4.26 -20.74
CA ILE A 186 -15.59 -4.84 -19.74
C ILE A 186 -15.58 -6.36 -19.94
N VAL A 187 -14.71 -6.82 -20.83
CA VAL A 187 -14.73 -8.21 -21.34
C VAL A 187 -14.06 -9.18 -20.36
N GLY A 188 -12.94 -8.79 -19.78
CA GLY A 188 -12.20 -9.62 -18.83
C GLY A 188 -12.15 -8.99 -17.44
N THR A 189 -12.43 -9.78 -16.40
CA THR A 189 -12.32 -9.35 -14.99
C THR A 189 -11.67 -10.45 -14.18
N LYS A 190 -10.44 -10.26 -13.68
CA LYS A 190 -9.73 -11.30 -12.95
C LYS A 190 -8.91 -10.76 -11.79
N GLY A 191 -9.15 -11.28 -10.59
CA GLY A 191 -8.23 -11.16 -9.45
C GLY A 191 -7.10 -12.17 -9.58
N ARG A 192 -5.85 -11.70 -9.65
CA ARG A 192 -4.65 -12.54 -9.77
C ARG A 192 -4.01 -12.87 -8.44
N GLY A 193 -4.39 -12.16 -7.37
CA GLY A 193 -3.75 -12.29 -6.06
C GLY A 193 -2.36 -11.65 -5.99
N PRO A 194 -1.43 -12.23 -5.20
CA PRO A 194 -0.16 -11.61 -4.90
C PRO A 194 0.82 -11.69 -6.07
N VAL A 195 1.56 -10.59 -6.29
CA VAL A 195 2.68 -10.52 -7.25
C VAL A 195 3.98 -10.77 -6.53
N VAL A 196 4.62 -11.93 -6.83
CA VAL A 196 5.96 -12.24 -6.35
C VAL A 196 6.97 -11.61 -7.31
N SER A 197 7.45 -10.43 -6.97
CA SER A 197 8.48 -9.72 -7.74
C SER A 197 9.38 -8.95 -6.79
N THR A 198 10.68 -9.08 -6.95
CA THR A 198 11.71 -8.33 -6.21
C THR A 198 12.00 -6.97 -6.84
N SER A 199 11.66 -6.79 -8.11
CA SER A 199 11.88 -5.54 -8.84
C SER A 199 10.80 -4.48 -8.61
N LEU A 200 9.63 -4.87 -8.10
CA LEU A 200 8.51 -3.97 -7.84
C LEU A 200 8.40 -3.68 -6.34
N LYS A 201 8.25 -2.41 -5.99
CA LYS A 201 7.86 -2.00 -4.64
C LYS A 201 6.44 -2.48 -4.33
N ASP A 202 6.13 -2.69 -3.04
CA ASP A 202 4.83 -3.26 -2.65
C ASP A 202 3.65 -2.36 -3.00
N ASP A 203 3.81 -1.05 -2.97
CA ASP A 203 2.80 -0.11 -3.45
C ASP A 203 2.49 -0.27 -4.94
N ALA A 204 3.51 -0.54 -5.76
CA ALA A 204 3.34 -0.80 -7.18
C ALA A 204 2.69 -2.16 -7.49
N LYS A 205 2.70 -3.11 -6.54
CA LYS A 205 2.00 -4.41 -6.66
C LYS A 205 0.50 -4.29 -6.38
N ARG A 206 0.09 -3.31 -5.54
CA ARG A 206 -1.30 -3.07 -5.14
C ARG A 206 -2.04 -2.25 -6.18
N ARG A 207 -2.51 -2.89 -7.24
CA ARG A 207 -3.15 -2.19 -8.37
C ARG A 207 -4.17 -3.05 -9.10
N VAL A 208 -5.00 -2.39 -9.89
CA VAL A 208 -5.73 -3.01 -11.00
C VAL A 208 -5.11 -2.50 -12.31
N MET A 209 -4.69 -3.41 -13.15
CA MET A 209 -4.26 -3.12 -14.52
C MET A 209 -5.49 -3.12 -15.41
N VAL A 210 -5.73 -2.00 -16.06
CA VAL A 210 -6.77 -1.84 -17.08
C VAL A 210 -6.09 -1.93 -18.44
N LYS A 211 -6.32 -3.02 -19.14
CA LYS A 211 -5.78 -3.25 -20.48
C LYS A 211 -6.79 -2.73 -21.49
N LEU A 212 -6.39 -1.74 -22.25
CA LEU A 212 -7.17 -1.17 -23.34
C LEU A 212 -6.98 -2.01 -24.59
N MET A 213 -8.09 -2.47 -25.17
CA MET A 213 -8.12 -3.41 -26.28
C MET A 213 -8.95 -2.84 -27.43
N THR A 214 -8.48 -3.05 -28.66
CA THR A 214 -9.27 -2.86 -29.86
C THR A 214 -9.50 -4.20 -30.57
N SER A 215 -10.59 -4.34 -31.33
CA SER A 215 -10.75 -5.47 -32.24
C SER A 215 -9.66 -5.40 -33.30
N ALA A 216 -9.06 -6.56 -33.65
CA ALA A 216 -8.24 -6.64 -34.85
C ALA A 216 -9.14 -6.41 -36.06
N GLU A 217 -8.75 -5.49 -36.93
CA GLU A 217 -9.35 -5.34 -38.25
C GLU A 217 -9.08 -6.56 -39.12
#